data_df29684e8967a6fe032e0463e08188aa
#
_entry.id   df29684e8967a6fe032e0463e08188aa
#
_cell.length_a   1.000
_cell.length_b   1.000
_cell.length_c   1.000
_cell.angle_alpha   90.00
_cell.angle_beta   90.00
_cell.angle_gamma   90.00
#
_symmetry.space_group_name_H-M   'P 1'
#
loop_
_entity.id
_entity.type
_entity.pdbx_description
1 polymer ?
#
loop_
_entity_poly.entity_id
_entity_poly.type
_entity_poly.pdbx_seq_one_letter_code
_entity_poly.pdbx_strand_id
1 'polypeptide(L)'
;MKKLAVFFICVIIACCSCLGCGNDKPENNGTRVVKDAKGYEVKVPAHPMRIVSFSISCDEILLGLVEPERIASVSYLCDDAGISHVVEKSKAVKERIKGTPSVERIMALKPDLVILGDWWTPDSIQTIRDMGISVYVYKTPYT
;
A
#
# COMPACT_ATOMS: atom_id res chain seq x y z
N MET A 1 62.50 -13.79 -10.63
CA MET A 1 61.66 -12.57 -10.67
C MET A 1 60.36 -12.75 -11.49
N LYS A 2 60.37 -13.41 -12.66
CA LYS A 2 59.15 -13.63 -13.47
C LYS A 2 58.08 -14.52 -12.82
N LYS A 3 58.45 -15.49 -12.01
CA LYS A 3 57.49 -16.42 -11.33
C LYS A 3 56.78 -15.77 -10.14
N LEU A 4 57.39 -14.74 -9.52
CA LEU A 4 56.77 -14.03 -8.39
C LEU A 4 55.68 -13.03 -8.88
N ALA A 5 55.87 -12.46 -10.04
CA ALA A 5 54.90 -11.53 -10.66
C ALA A 5 53.60 -12.27 -11.08
N VAL A 6 53.72 -13.49 -11.59
CA VAL A 6 52.54 -14.30 -11.98
C VAL A 6 51.70 -14.72 -10.76
N PHE A 7 52.34 -14.97 -9.63
CA PHE A 7 51.65 -15.32 -8.39
C PHE A 7 50.83 -14.16 -7.80
N PHE A 8 51.40 -12.92 -7.91
CA PHE A 8 50.71 -11.71 -7.47
C PHE A 8 49.50 -11.37 -8.36
N ILE A 9 49.57 -11.61 -9.67
CA ILE A 9 48.48 -11.36 -10.60
C ILE A 9 47.32 -12.37 -10.35
N CYS A 10 47.62 -13.63 -10.07
CA CYS A 10 46.60 -14.62 -9.75
C CYS A 10 45.86 -14.33 -8.43
N VAL A 11 46.53 -13.78 -7.40
CA VAL A 11 45.91 -13.40 -6.13
C VAL A 11 44.98 -12.18 -6.29
N ILE A 12 45.31 -11.24 -7.15
CA ILE A 12 44.44 -10.07 -7.42
C ILE A 12 43.16 -10.48 -8.17
N ILE A 13 43.25 -11.45 -9.09
CA ILE A 13 42.08 -11.94 -9.84
C ILE A 13 41.14 -12.78 -8.92
N ALA A 14 41.68 -13.51 -7.93
CA ALA A 14 40.90 -14.28 -6.98
C ALA A 14 40.11 -13.40 -5.96
N CYS A 15 40.58 -12.18 -5.66
CA CYS A 15 39.90 -11.23 -4.77
C CYS A 15 38.73 -10.48 -5.42
N CYS A 16 38.64 -10.42 -6.74
CA CYS A 16 37.54 -9.73 -7.44
C CYS A 16 36.26 -10.59 -7.60
N SER A 17 36.27 -11.86 -7.20
CA SER A 17 35.14 -12.75 -7.41
C SER A 17 34.14 -12.78 -6.25
N CYS A 18 34.33 -11.98 -5.19
CA CYS A 18 33.45 -11.93 -4.01
C CYS A 18 32.60 -10.65 -3.91
N LEU A 19 32.44 -9.90 -5.01
CA LEU A 19 31.35 -8.95 -5.10
C LEU A 19 30.07 -9.73 -5.42
N GLY A 20 29.53 -10.36 -4.35
CA GLY A 20 28.21 -10.95 -4.38
C GLY A 20 27.22 -9.87 -4.81
N CYS A 21 26.52 -10.09 -5.92
CA CYS A 21 25.27 -9.40 -6.18
C CYS A 21 24.35 -9.65 -4.99
N GLY A 22 24.35 -8.76 -4.03
CA GLY A 22 23.26 -8.59 -3.12
C GLY A 22 22.03 -8.32 -3.99
N ASN A 23 21.08 -9.22 -3.96
CA ASN A 23 19.77 -9.01 -4.56
C ASN A 23 19.00 -8.09 -3.62
N ASP A 24 19.53 -6.88 -3.40
CA ASP A 24 18.80 -5.80 -2.79
C ASP A 24 17.68 -5.46 -3.76
N LYS A 25 16.51 -6.04 -3.51
CA LYS A 25 15.27 -5.48 -4.06
C LYS A 25 15.34 -4.00 -3.69
N PRO A 26 15.26 -3.07 -4.66
CA PRO A 26 15.24 -1.66 -4.31
C PRO A 26 14.04 -1.49 -3.37
N GLU A 27 14.31 -1.12 -2.13
CA GLU A 27 13.30 -0.66 -1.20
C GLU A 27 12.77 0.63 -1.83
N ASN A 28 11.68 0.48 -2.59
CA ASN A 28 11.12 1.57 -3.37
C ASN A 28 10.32 2.46 -2.42
N ASN A 29 11.02 3.18 -1.55
CA ASN A 29 10.50 4.19 -0.63
C ASN A 29 10.02 5.45 -1.36
N GLY A 30 9.89 5.36 -2.68
CA GLY A 30 9.41 6.44 -3.51
C GLY A 30 7.90 6.60 -3.49
N THR A 31 7.44 7.61 -4.20
CA THR A 31 6.02 7.80 -4.52
C THR A 31 5.83 7.63 -6.03
N ARG A 32 4.64 7.22 -6.43
CA ARG A 32 4.20 7.23 -7.83
C ARG A 32 2.98 8.12 -7.97
N VAL A 33 2.84 8.79 -9.10
CA VAL A 33 1.66 9.60 -9.43
C VAL A 33 0.68 8.71 -10.18
N VAL A 34 -0.56 8.68 -9.71
CA VAL A 34 -1.69 7.99 -10.35
C VAL A 34 -2.85 8.97 -10.51
N LYS A 35 -3.69 8.76 -11.52
CA LYS A 35 -4.89 9.56 -11.71
C LYS A 35 -6.08 8.84 -11.10
N ASP A 36 -6.83 9.51 -10.22
CA ASP A 36 -8.01 8.94 -9.59
C ASP A 36 -9.26 9.05 -10.49
N ALA A 37 -10.39 8.49 -10.03
CA ALA A 37 -11.65 8.51 -10.79
C ALA A 37 -12.26 9.91 -10.97
N LYS A 38 -11.85 10.89 -10.16
CA LYS A 38 -12.25 12.30 -10.29
C LYS A 38 -11.28 13.12 -11.14
N GLY A 39 -10.23 12.48 -11.67
CA GLY A 39 -9.24 13.10 -12.54
C GLY A 39 -8.09 13.79 -11.81
N TYR A 40 -7.98 13.69 -10.48
CA TYR A 40 -6.88 14.24 -9.71
C TYR A 40 -5.62 13.37 -9.81
N GLU A 41 -4.47 14.01 -9.90
CA GLU A 41 -3.18 13.34 -9.76
C GLU A 41 -2.88 13.16 -8.27
N VAL A 42 -2.77 11.91 -7.86
CA VAL A 42 -2.52 11.51 -6.48
C VAL A 42 -1.12 10.94 -6.37
N LYS A 43 -0.31 11.49 -5.46
CA LYS A 43 0.98 10.90 -5.10
C LYS A 43 0.73 9.77 -4.11
N VAL A 44 0.84 8.55 -4.57
CA VAL A 44 0.62 7.35 -3.75
C VAL A 44 1.98 6.79 -3.33
N PRO A 45 2.18 6.40 -2.06
CA PRO A 45 3.38 5.68 -1.66
C PRO A 45 3.60 4.46 -2.57
N ALA A 46 4.82 4.21 -2.99
CA ALA A 46 5.12 3.05 -3.82
C ALA A 46 4.82 1.74 -3.08
N HIS A 47 4.94 1.78 -1.75
CA HIS A 47 4.64 0.67 -0.86
C HIS A 47 3.86 1.15 0.37
N PRO A 48 2.53 1.40 0.25
CA PRO A 48 1.74 1.86 1.38
C PRO A 48 1.66 0.78 2.46
N MET A 49 1.83 1.16 3.72
CA MET A 49 1.90 0.26 4.88
C MET A 49 0.73 0.42 5.85
N ARG A 50 -0.10 1.46 5.65
CA ARG A 50 -1.27 1.72 6.49
C ARG A 50 -2.44 2.18 5.64
N ILE A 51 -3.01 1.23 4.89
CA ILE A 51 -4.11 1.47 3.96
C ILE A 51 -5.41 1.48 4.75
N VAL A 52 -6.18 2.56 4.62
CA VAL A 52 -7.55 2.64 5.17
C VAL A 52 -8.56 2.47 4.04
N SER A 53 -9.42 1.48 4.19
CA SER A 53 -10.63 1.28 3.41
C SER A 53 -11.79 0.89 4.33
N PHE A 54 -13.02 1.03 3.87
CA PHE A 54 -14.25 0.69 4.60
C PHE A 54 -15.42 0.40 3.65
N SER A 55 -15.12 0.08 2.42
CA SER A 55 -16.08 -0.37 1.42
C SER A 55 -15.78 -1.82 1.07
N ILE A 56 -16.78 -2.70 1.23
CA ILE A 56 -16.62 -4.13 1.00
C ILE A 56 -15.98 -4.46 -0.35
N SER A 57 -16.39 -3.78 -1.42
CA SER A 57 -15.83 -4.02 -2.76
C SER A 57 -14.34 -3.67 -2.85
N CYS A 58 -13.91 -2.58 -2.18
CA CYS A 58 -12.51 -2.20 -2.10
C CYS A 58 -11.73 -3.13 -1.19
N ASP A 59 -12.30 -3.52 -0.05
CA ASP A 59 -11.68 -4.38 0.94
C ASP A 59 -11.38 -5.78 0.37
N GLU A 60 -12.29 -6.35 -0.41
CA GLU A 60 -12.10 -7.63 -1.09
C GLU A 60 -10.94 -7.58 -2.08
N ILE A 61 -10.84 -6.50 -2.86
CA ILE A 61 -9.73 -6.27 -3.78
C ILE A 61 -8.42 -6.11 -3.02
N LEU A 62 -8.40 -5.28 -1.98
CA LEU A 62 -7.20 -5.04 -1.17
C LEU A 62 -6.68 -6.33 -0.52
N LEU A 63 -7.57 -7.10 0.13
CA LEU A 63 -7.21 -8.38 0.76
C LEU A 63 -6.79 -9.46 -0.25
N GLY A 64 -7.08 -9.25 -1.55
CA GLY A 64 -6.58 -10.07 -2.64
C GLY A 64 -5.21 -9.64 -3.19
N LEU A 65 -4.83 -8.36 -2.98
CA LEU A 65 -3.64 -7.76 -3.63
C LEU A 65 -2.48 -7.48 -2.67
N VAL A 66 -2.78 -7.21 -1.39
CA VAL A 66 -1.75 -6.84 -0.42
C VAL A 66 -1.86 -7.67 0.85
N GLU A 67 -0.77 -7.76 1.59
CA GLU A 67 -0.73 -8.43 2.88
C GLU A 67 -1.65 -7.72 3.88
N PRO A 68 -2.47 -8.44 4.66
CA PRO A 68 -3.44 -7.86 5.59
C PRO A 68 -2.81 -6.91 6.62
N GLU A 69 -1.55 -7.14 6.99
CA GLU A 69 -0.77 -6.30 7.93
C GLU A 69 -0.59 -4.87 7.43
N ARG A 70 -0.71 -4.65 6.13
CA ARG A 70 -0.64 -3.33 5.49
C ARG A 70 -1.98 -2.61 5.47
N ILE A 71 -3.05 -3.28 5.88
CA ILE A 71 -4.41 -2.73 5.90
C ILE A 71 -4.75 -2.32 7.32
N ALA A 72 -4.96 -1.02 7.53
CA ALA A 72 -5.27 -0.47 8.85
C ALA A 72 -6.74 -0.68 9.25
N SER A 73 -7.64 -0.72 8.28
CA SER A 73 -9.07 -0.98 8.53
C SER A 73 -9.78 -1.52 7.30
N VAL A 74 -10.87 -2.25 7.54
CA VAL A 74 -11.83 -2.71 6.54
C VAL A 74 -13.26 -2.45 7.02
N SER A 75 -14.23 -2.60 6.13
CA SER A 75 -15.65 -2.57 6.48
C SER A 75 -16.01 -3.69 7.44
N TYR A 76 -16.93 -3.44 8.35
CA TYR A 76 -17.53 -4.49 9.19
C TYR A 76 -18.24 -5.58 8.36
N LEU A 77 -18.66 -5.28 7.14
CA LEU A 77 -19.28 -6.24 6.22
C LEU A 77 -18.32 -7.36 5.80
N CYS A 78 -17.02 -7.18 5.99
CA CYS A 78 -16.03 -8.25 5.75
C CYS A 78 -16.22 -9.46 6.68
N ASP A 79 -16.93 -9.30 7.79
CA ASP A 79 -17.18 -10.38 8.75
C ASP A 79 -18.43 -11.20 8.42
N ASP A 80 -19.25 -10.76 7.45
CA ASP A 80 -20.49 -11.43 7.06
C ASP A 80 -20.24 -12.37 5.87
N ALA A 81 -20.30 -13.68 6.14
CA ALA A 81 -20.09 -14.71 5.12
C ALA A 81 -21.18 -14.74 4.02
N GLY A 82 -22.34 -14.09 4.25
CA GLY A 82 -23.39 -13.93 3.24
C GLY A 82 -23.10 -12.82 2.24
N ILE A 83 -22.14 -11.95 2.55
CA ILE A 83 -21.80 -10.77 1.74
C ILE A 83 -20.35 -10.85 1.24
N SER A 84 -19.42 -11.26 2.11
CA SER A 84 -17.98 -11.19 1.88
C SER A 84 -17.39 -12.54 1.48
N HIS A 85 -16.50 -12.50 0.49
CA HIS A 85 -15.68 -13.65 0.08
C HIS A 85 -14.31 -13.71 0.79
N VAL A 86 -14.02 -12.73 1.66
CA VAL A 86 -12.70 -12.57 2.31
C VAL A 86 -12.76 -12.65 3.84
N VAL A 87 -13.81 -13.23 4.40
CA VAL A 87 -14.04 -13.32 5.86
C VAL A 87 -12.79 -13.81 6.60
N GLU A 88 -12.18 -14.91 6.14
CA GLU A 88 -11.02 -15.48 6.83
C GLU A 88 -9.79 -14.56 6.75
N LYS A 89 -9.52 -13.97 5.59
CA LYS A 89 -8.40 -13.04 5.42
C LYS A 89 -8.61 -11.75 6.23
N SER A 90 -9.86 -11.27 6.31
CA SER A 90 -10.18 -10.05 7.02
C SER A 90 -9.90 -10.13 8.52
N LYS A 91 -9.89 -11.33 9.12
CA LYS A 91 -9.61 -11.54 10.55
C LYS A 91 -8.25 -11.02 10.99
N ALA A 92 -7.28 -10.95 10.07
CA ALA A 92 -5.95 -10.39 10.36
C ALA A 92 -5.97 -8.86 10.49
N VAL A 93 -6.97 -8.18 9.92
CA VAL A 93 -7.15 -6.72 10.05
C VAL A 93 -7.94 -6.45 11.31
N LYS A 94 -7.40 -5.65 12.24
CA LYS A 94 -8.00 -5.46 13.59
C LYS A 94 -9.17 -4.51 13.59
N GLU A 95 -9.10 -3.45 12.78
CA GLU A 95 -10.09 -2.38 12.82
C GLU A 95 -11.25 -2.62 11.85
N ARG A 96 -12.46 -2.42 12.36
CA ARG A 96 -13.70 -2.46 11.59
C ARG A 96 -14.33 -1.08 11.56
N ILE A 97 -14.71 -0.64 10.36
CA ILE A 97 -15.44 0.61 10.18
C ILE A 97 -16.88 0.27 9.78
N LYS A 98 -17.83 0.85 10.51
CA LYS A 98 -19.25 0.74 10.25
C LYS A 98 -19.77 2.03 9.62
N GLY A 99 -20.41 1.91 8.48
CA GLY A 99 -20.94 3.07 7.74
C GLY A 99 -19.84 4.00 7.21
N THR A 100 -20.17 5.27 7.06
CA THR A 100 -19.24 6.32 6.62
C THR A 100 -18.55 6.91 7.85
N PRO A 101 -17.21 6.73 8.00
CA PRO A 101 -16.49 7.27 9.15
C PRO A 101 -16.33 8.78 9.04
N SER A 102 -16.15 9.46 10.18
CA SER A 102 -15.70 10.85 10.17
C SER A 102 -14.23 10.96 9.75
N VAL A 103 -13.81 12.15 9.33
CA VAL A 103 -12.41 12.43 8.99
C VAL A 103 -11.50 12.16 10.18
N GLU A 104 -11.90 12.53 11.40
CA GLU A 104 -11.15 12.31 12.63
C GLU A 104 -10.94 10.81 12.89
N ARG A 105 -11.95 9.97 12.61
CA ARG A 105 -11.84 8.51 12.77
C ARG A 105 -10.84 7.93 11.78
N ILE A 106 -10.83 8.41 10.54
CA ILE A 106 -9.83 8.01 9.54
C ILE A 106 -8.43 8.42 10.00
N MET A 107 -8.26 9.66 10.44
CA MET A 107 -6.96 10.19 10.88
C MET A 107 -6.41 9.48 12.12
N ALA A 108 -7.28 9.04 13.02
CA ALA A 108 -6.87 8.26 14.20
C ALA A 108 -6.18 6.94 13.82
N LEU A 109 -6.43 6.40 12.64
CA LEU A 109 -5.78 5.21 12.11
C LEU A 109 -4.38 5.48 11.54
N LYS A 110 -3.97 6.77 11.46
CA LYS A 110 -2.67 7.22 10.92
C LYS A 110 -2.37 6.59 9.55
N PRO A 111 -3.26 6.76 8.56
CA PRO A 111 -3.06 6.16 7.24
C PRO A 111 -1.92 6.83 6.48
N ASP A 112 -1.28 6.07 5.59
CA ASP A 112 -0.42 6.60 4.53
C ASP A 112 -1.13 6.58 3.15
N LEU A 113 -2.23 5.80 3.07
CA LEU A 113 -3.12 5.78 1.92
C LEU A 113 -4.55 5.56 2.38
N VAL A 114 -5.47 6.40 1.90
CA VAL A 114 -6.92 6.23 2.07
C VAL A 114 -7.56 5.99 0.71
N ILE A 115 -8.40 4.96 0.61
CA ILE A 115 -9.12 4.62 -0.62
C ILE A 115 -10.60 4.86 -0.37
N LEU A 116 -11.19 5.78 -1.16
CA LEU A 116 -12.57 6.22 -1.03
C LEU A 116 -13.35 5.97 -2.32
N GLY A 117 -14.64 5.72 -2.19
CA GLY A 117 -15.55 5.73 -3.32
C GLY A 117 -15.90 7.14 -3.79
N ASP A 118 -16.35 7.26 -5.02
CA ASP A 118 -16.70 8.53 -5.66
C ASP A 118 -17.97 9.22 -5.09
N TRP A 119 -18.68 8.54 -4.18
CA TRP A 119 -19.81 9.11 -3.44
C TRP A 119 -19.40 10.05 -2.29
N TRP A 120 -18.11 10.06 -1.92
CA TRP A 120 -17.61 10.99 -0.90
C TRP A 120 -17.65 12.42 -1.40
N THR A 121 -17.99 13.33 -0.46
CA THR A 121 -18.06 14.76 -0.79
C THR A 121 -16.67 15.30 -1.11
N PRO A 122 -16.55 16.22 -2.09
CA PRO A 122 -15.27 16.85 -2.42
C PRO A 122 -14.58 17.49 -1.20
N ASP A 123 -15.36 18.14 -0.33
CA ASP A 123 -14.85 18.81 0.87
C ASP A 123 -14.21 17.85 1.86
N SER A 124 -14.85 16.69 2.10
CA SER A 124 -14.28 15.66 2.99
C SER A 124 -13.00 15.06 2.42
N ILE A 125 -12.97 14.81 1.12
CA ILE A 125 -11.77 14.31 0.42
C ILE A 125 -10.65 15.36 0.53
N GLN A 126 -10.96 16.64 0.29
CA GLN A 126 -9.97 17.71 0.34
C GLN A 126 -9.42 17.89 1.77
N THR A 127 -10.29 17.82 2.78
CA THR A 127 -9.88 17.90 4.18
C THR A 127 -8.82 16.83 4.54
N ILE A 128 -9.00 15.60 4.07
CA ILE A 128 -8.01 14.53 4.32
C ILE A 128 -6.70 14.81 3.57
N ARG A 129 -6.79 15.30 2.32
CA ARG A 129 -5.62 15.68 1.51
C ARG A 129 -4.82 16.82 2.14
N ASP A 130 -5.49 17.82 2.68
CA ASP A 130 -4.87 18.98 3.35
C ASP A 130 -4.08 18.57 4.60
N MET A 131 -4.43 17.44 5.20
CA MET A 131 -3.66 16.83 6.29
C MET A 131 -2.43 16.03 5.80
N GLY A 132 -2.12 16.08 4.49
CA GLY A 132 -0.95 15.44 3.90
C GLY A 132 -1.11 13.95 3.61
N ILE A 133 -2.33 13.42 3.66
CA ILE A 133 -2.60 12.00 3.40
C ILE A 133 -2.91 11.77 1.92
N SER A 134 -2.33 10.72 1.35
CA SER A 134 -2.68 10.28 -0.01
C SER A 134 -4.10 9.73 -0.03
N VAL A 135 -4.98 10.35 -0.83
CA VAL A 135 -6.37 9.90 -1.01
C VAL A 135 -6.61 9.52 -2.46
N TYR A 136 -6.86 8.25 -2.70
CA TYR A 136 -7.26 7.73 -4.01
C TYR A 136 -8.77 7.50 -4.05
N VAL A 137 -9.44 8.12 -5.01
CA VAL A 137 -10.89 7.95 -5.21
C VAL A 137 -11.12 6.96 -6.35
N TYR A 138 -11.80 5.86 -6.06
CA TYR A 138 -12.20 4.92 -7.09
C TYR A 138 -13.63 5.18 -7.57
N LYS A 139 -13.91 4.76 -8.80
CA LYS A 139 -15.26 4.82 -9.35
C LYS A 139 -16.05 3.60 -8.88
N THR A 140 -17.15 3.83 -8.21
CA THR A 140 -18.06 2.75 -7.80
C THR A 140 -18.76 2.18 -9.03
N PRO A 141 -18.77 0.86 -9.22
CA PRO A 141 -19.55 0.24 -10.27
C PRO A 141 -21.04 0.40 -9.92
N TYR A 142 -21.74 1.19 -10.70
CA TYR A 142 -23.21 1.21 -10.66
C TYR A 142 -23.70 0.11 -11.61
N THR A 143 -24.40 -0.87 -11.07
CA THR A 143 -25.17 -1.86 -11.83
C THR A 143 -26.57 -1.37 -12.09
#